data_30a6751293b0026fd809ea66ed92986e
#
_entry.id   30a6751293b0026fd809ea66ed92986e
#
_cell.length_a   1.000
_cell.length_b   1.000
_cell.length_c   1.000
_cell.angle_alpha   90.00
_cell.angle_beta   90.00
_cell.angle_gamma   90.00
#
_symmetry.space_group_name_H-M   'P 1'
#
loop_
_entity.id
_entity.type
_entity.pdbx_description
1 polymer ?
#
loop_
_entity_poly.entity_id
_entity_poly.type
_entity_poly.pdbx_seq_one_letter_code
_entity_poly.pdbx_strand_id
1 'polypeptide(L)'
;MFNLAKLFGRRGEPTRRPSVPDGERYYVIGDIHGRCDLLDQLIEAIERDDAASGAADSTVILLGDLIDRGPESARVVETARKWGKRRRVHCIAGNHEEMFLESFTDREMLRHFLKHGGRETVLSYGIKRKRYNELTMKELQVELNELVP
;
A
#
# COMPACT_ATOMS: atom_id res chain seq x y z
N MET A 1 -6.34 -30.24 -55.59
CA MET A 1 -7.07 -29.18 -54.88
C MET A 1 -6.69 -29.21 -53.38
N PHE A 2 -5.89 -28.25 -52.98
CA PHE A 2 -5.52 -28.10 -51.54
C PHE A 2 -6.66 -27.44 -50.79
N ASN A 3 -7.17 -28.10 -49.74
CA ASN A 3 -8.27 -27.59 -48.96
C ASN A 3 -7.75 -26.67 -47.84
N LEU A 4 -7.78 -25.36 -48.07
CA LEU A 4 -7.34 -24.31 -47.13
C LEU A 4 -8.21 -24.23 -45.85
N ALA A 5 -9.37 -24.85 -45.82
CA ALA A 5 -10.27 -24.79 -44.64
C ALA A 5 -9.73 -25.52 -43.39
N LYS A 6 -8.71 -26.40 -43.55
CA LYS A 6 -8.09 -27.09 -42.40
C LYS A 6 -7.04 -26.26 -41.65
N LEU A 7 -6.60 -25.11 -42.16
CA LEU A 7 -5.58 -24.28 -41.52
C LEU A 7 -6.15 -23.29 -40.51
N PHE A 8 -7.46 -23.03 -40.52
CA PHE A 8 -8.08 -22.01 -39.65
C PHE A 8 -9.10 -22.58 -38.63
N GLY A 9 -9.16 -23.89 -38.47
CA GLY A 9 -10.18 -24.59 -37.66
C GLY A 9 -9.74 -25.02 -36.27
N ARG A 10 -8.91 -24.26 -35.54
CA ARG A 10 -8.88 -24.38 -34.08
C ARG A 10 -9.86 -23.37 -33.50
N ARG A 11 -11.11 -23.79 -33.30
CA ARG A 11 -11.99 -23.17 -32.29
C ARG A 11 -11.25 -23.29 -30.98
N GLY A 12 -10.62 -22.20 -30.53
CA GLY A 12 -10.07 -22.12 -29.18
C GLY A 12 -11.18 -22.47 -28.20
N GLU A 13 -10.92 -23.35 -27.25
CA GLU A 13 -11.79 -23.51 -26.11
C GLU A 13 -12.12 -22.12 -25.55
N PRO A 14 -13.35 -21.87 -25.09
CA PRO A 14 -13.70 -20.59 -24.52
C PRO A 14 -12.72 -20.35 -23.36
N THR A 15 -11.78 -19.41 -23.56
CA THR A 15 -10.84 -19.01 -22.51
C THR A 15 -11.69 -18.51 -21.36
N ARG A 16 -11.74 -19.31 -20.28
CA ARG A 16 -12.45 -18.95 -19.06
C ARG A 16 -11.99 -17.56 -18.65
N ARG A 17 -12.87 -16.58 -18.67
CA ARG A 17 -12.50 -15.23 -18.24
C ARG A 17 -12.08 -15.31 -16.78
N PRO A 18 -10.95 -14.70 -16.41
CA PRO A 18 -10.57 -14.59 -15.00
C PRO A 18 -11.75 -14.00 -14.21
N SER A 19 -12.11 -14.61 -13.12
CA SER A 19 -13.15 -14.15 -12.21
C SER A 19 -12.74 -14.42 -10.79
N VAL A 20 -13.25 -13.62 -9.87
CA VAL A 20 -13.16 -13.91 -8.44
C VAL A 20 -13.94 -15.21 -8.17
N PRO A 21 -13.42 -16.12 -7.31
CA PRO A 21 -14.12 -17.32 -6.92
C PRO A 21 -15.51 -17.02 -6.31
N ASP A 22 -16.45 -17.94 -6.50
CA ASP A 22 -17.79 -17.81 -5.93
C ASP A 22 -17.72 -17.75 -4.40
N GLY A 23 -18.46 -16.83 -3.80
CA GLY A 23 -18.48 -16.62 -2.35
C GLY A 23 -17.34 -15.77 -1.79
N GLU A 24 -16.45 -15.28 -2.64
CA GLU A 24 -15.35 -14.37 -2.24
C GLU A 24 -15.59 -12.95 -2.74
N ARG A 25 -15.08 -11.95 -2.00
CA ARG A 25 -15.10 -10.54 -2.37
C ARG A 25 -13.75 -9.90 -2.05
N TYR A 26 -13.24 -9.08 -2.98
CA TYR A 26 -11.98 -8.39 -2.81
C TYR A 26 -12.16 -6.88 -2.97
N TYR A 27 -11.67 -6.14 -1.99
CA TYR A 27 -11.49 -4.69 -2.06
C TYR A 27 -10.01 -4.40 -2.25
N VAL A 28 -9.65 -3.78 -3.36
CA VAL A 28 -8.25 -3.49 -3.70
C VAL A 28 -8.04 -1.99 -3.67
N ILE A 29 -7.07 -1.54 -2.86
CA ILE A 29 -6.75 -0.13 -2.65
C ILE A 29 -5.33 0.10 -3.16
N GLY A 30 -5.17 1.08 -4.06
CA GLY A 30 -3.88 1.55 -4.55
C GLY A 30 -3.20 2.53 -3.58
N ASP A 31 -2.37 3.41 -4.14
CA ASP A 31 -1.56 4.38 -3.42
C ASP A 31 -2.37 5.23 -2.44
N ILE A 32 -1.91 5.30 -1.19
CA ILE A 32 -2.54 6.08 -0.13
C ILE A 32 -1.72 7.33 0.20
N HIS A 33 -0.39 7.19 0.15
CA HIS A 33 0.54 8.29 0.30
C HIS A 33 0.24 9.22 1.48
N GLY A 34 0.18 8.65 2.70
CA GLY A 34 0.04 9.43 3.93
C GLY A 34 -1.30 10.20 4.07
N ARG A 35 -2.31 9.88 3.25
CA ARG A 35 -3.65 10.48 3.30
C ARG A 35 -4.59 9.64 4.16
N CYS A 36 -4.34 9.66 5.48
CA CYS A 36 -5.17 8.92 6.43
C CYS A 36 -6.63 9.40 6.46
N ASP A 37 -6.85 10.68 6.21
CA ASP A 37 -8.17 11.30 6.07
C ASP A 37 -9.01 10.64 4.96
N LEU A 38 -8.39 10.30 3.82
CA LEU A 38 -9.06 9.60 2.72
C LEU A 38 -9.18 8.10 2.99
N LEU A 39 -8.17 7.50 3.62
CA LEU A 39 -8.22 6.09 4.00
C LEU A 39 -9.36 5.82 4.99
N ASP A 40 -9.54 6.67 6.00
CA ASP A 40 -10.63 6.55 6.97
C ASP A 40 -12.01 6.56 6.28
N GLN A 41 -12.23 7.48 5.32
CA GLN A 41 -13.46 7.55 4.52
C GLN A 41 -13.66 6.29 3.65
N LEU A 42 -12.59 5.80 3.04
CA LEU A 42 -12.65 4.60 2.20
C LEU A 42 -12.93 3.35 3.03
N ILE A 43 -12.35 3.22 4.22
CA ILE A 43 -12.65 2.14 5.16
C ILE A 43 -14.15 2.14 5.49
N GLU A 44 -14.72 3.30 5.86
CA GLU A 44 -16.15 3.41 6.15
C GLU A 44 -17.02 3.03 4.94
N ALA A 45 -16.62 3.41 3.73
CA ALA A 45 -17.33 3.07 2.51
C ALA A 45 -17.28 1.55 2.24
N ILE A 46 -16.12 0.92 2.39
CA ILE A 46 -15.94 -0.52 2.21
C ILE A 46 -16.75 -1.31 3.24
N GLU A 47 -16.71 -0.93 4.53
CA GLU A 47 -17.47 -1.62 5.56
C GLU A 47 -18.99 -1.53 5.32
N ARG A 48 -19.48 -0.40 4.83
CA ARG A 48 -20.90 -0.24 4.45
C ARG A 48 -21.26 -1.07 3.22
N ASP A 49 -20.42 -1.07 2.19
CA ASP A 49 -20.67 -1.84 0.98
C ASP A 49 -20.65 -3.34 1.28
N ASP A 50 -19.68 -3.80 2.05
CA ASP A 50 -19.54 -5.21 2.44
C ASP A 50 -20.77 -5.70 3.22
N ALA A 51 -21.23 -4.89 4.16
CA ALA A 51 -22.45 -5.19 4.94
C ALA A 51 -23.72 -5.23 4.07
N ALA A 52 -23.81 -4.41 3.02
CA ALA A 52 -24.97 -4.33 2.13
C ALA A 52 -24.98 -5.37 1.01
N SER A 53 -23.82 -5.89 0.63
CA SER A 53 -23.65 -6.72 -0.57
C SER A 53 -23.89 -8.22 -0.36
N GLY A 54 -24.43 -8.63 0.79
CA GLY A 54 -24.67 -10.03 1.13
C GLY A 54 -23.43 -10.79 1.59
N ALA A 55 -23.61 -12.03 2.05
CA ALA A 55 -22.55 -12.82 2.65
C ALA A 55 -21.46 -13.19 1.63
N ALA A 56 -20.20 -12.89 1.96
CA ALA A 56 -19.03 -13.32 1.21
C ALA A 56 -17.82 -13.38 2.15
N ASP A 57 -16.80 -14.16 1.79
CA ASP A 57 -15.50 -14.12 2.46
C ASP A 57 -14.70 -12.93 1.90
N SER A 58 -14.78 -11.78 2.59
CA SER A 58 -14.27 -10.52 2.08
C SER A 58 -12.83 -10.29 2.51
N THR A 59 -11.98 -9.92 1.56
CA THR A 59 -10.56 -9.62 1.76
C THR A 59 -10.24 -8.22 1.24
N VAL A 60 -9.49 -7.44 2.01
CA VAL A 60 -8.93 -6.17 1.57
C VAL A 60 -7.46 -6.36 1.19
N ILE A 61 -7.05 -5.75 0.09
CA ILE A 61 -5.65 -5.76 -0.38
C ILE A 61 -5.19 -4.32 -0.56
N LEU A 62 -4.17 -3.92 0.19
CA LEU A 62 -3.46 -2.66 0.02
C LEU A 62 -2.26 -2.93 -0.89
N LEU A 63 -2.17 -2.25 -2.04
CA LEU A 63 -1.17 -2.53 -3.07
C LEU A 63 0.21 -1.88 -2.82
N GLY A 64 0.40 -1.28 -1.65
CA GLY A 64 1.61 -0.55 -1.29
C GLY A 64 1.45 0.96 -1.43
N ASP A 65 2.56 1.67 -1.32
CA ASP A 65 2.66 3.12 -1.34
C ASP A 65 1.71 3.79 -0.32
N LEU A 66 1.73 3.25 0.90
CA LEU A 66 0.94 3.74 2.04
C LEU A 66 1.50 5.05 2.57
N ILE A 67 2.83 5.20 2.50
CA ILE A 67 3.61 6.27 3.09
C ILE A 67 4.01 7.34 2.06
N ASP A 68 4.67 8.38 2.54
CA ASP A 68 5.26 9.50 1.79
C ASP A 68 4.24 10.48 1.22
N ARG A 69 4.74 11.67 0.85
CA ARG A 69 4.02 12.78 0.22
C ARG A 69 2.96 13.44 1.13
N GLY A 70 2.07 12.65 1.69
CA GLY A 70 1.05 13.14 2.63
C GLY A 70 1.53 13.22 4.08
N PRO A 71 0.80 13.95 4.93
CA PRO A 71 1.28 14.32 6.26
C PRO A 71 1.13 13.23 7.34
N GLU A 72 0.41 12.13 7.08
CA GLU A 72 -0.03 11.20 8.13
C GLU A 72 0.42 9.75 7.87
N SER A 73 1.62 9.53 7.30
CA SER A 73 2.13 8.19 6.96
C SER A 73 2.11 7.23 8.15
N ALA A 74 2.62 7.65 9.32
CA ALA A 74 2.59 6.83 10.54
C ALA A 74 1.17 6.44 10.95
N ARG A 75 0.20 7.36 10.80
CA ARG A 75 -1.20 7.10 11.10
C ARG A 75 -1.83 6.14 10.07
N VAL A 76 -1.49 6.26 8.79
CA VAL A 76 -1.94 5.31 7.75
C VAL A 76 -1.49 3.90 8.08
N VAL A 77 -0.21 3.70 8.41
CA VAL A 77 0.34 2.39 8.78
C VAL A 77 -0.38 1.82 10.01
N GLU A 78 -0.57 2.64 11.05
CA GLU A 78 -1.26 2.19 12.26
C GLU A 78 -2.75 1.89 12.01
N THR A 79 -3.42 2.67 11.16
CA THR A 79 -4.82 2.44 10.77
C THR A 79 -4.94 1.12 10.00
N ALA A 80 -4.07 0.85 9.03
CA ALA A 80 -4.04 -0.41 8.29
C ALA A 80 -3.79 -1.60 9.22
N ARG A 81 -2.83 -1.47 10.15
CA ARG A 81 -2.53 -2.50 11.16
C ARG A 81 -3.74 -2.79 12.07
N LYS A 82 -4.44 -1.75 12.54
CA LYS A 82 -5.65 -1.90 13.37
C LYS A 82 -6.80 -2.52 12.58
N TRP A 83 -6.96 -2.14 11.32
CA TRP A 83 -7.98 -2.71 10.45
C TRP A 83 -7.74 -4.21 10.24
N GLY A 84 -6.49 -4.62 10.02
CA GLY A 84 -6.10 -6.03 9.91
C GLY A 84 -6.35 -6.89 11.15
N LYS A 85 -6.56 -6.28 12.33
CA LYS A 85 -6.99 -7.02 13.54
C LYS A 85 -8.49 -7.35 13.56
N ARG A 86 -9.29 -6.66 12.75
CA ARG A 86 -10.75 -6.79 12.73
C ARG A 86 -11.26 -7.56 11.53
N ARG A 87 -10.49 -7.58 10.43
CA ARG A 87 -10.83 -8.29 9.20
C ARG A 87 -9.56 -8.72 8.45
N ARG A 88 -9.72 -9.54 7.41
CA ARG A 88 -8.61 -9.96 6.56
C ARG A 88 -8.13 -8.79 5.71
N VAL A 89 -6.94 -8.28 6.01
CA VAL A 89 -6.24 -7.23 5.25
C VAL A 89 -4.86 -7.76 4.89
N HIS A 90 -4.51 -7.69 3.61
CA HIS A 90 -3.17 -7.96 3.10
C HIS A 90 -2.53 -6.65 2.66
N CYS A 91 -1.31 -6.41 3.11
CA CYS A 91 -0.49 -5.29 2.67
C CYS A 91 0.64 -5.82 1.80
N ILE A 92 0.74 -5.30 0.60
CA ILE A 92 1.88 -5.51 -0.30
C ILE A 92 2.79 -4.29 -0.13
N ALA A 93 4.10 -4.49 -0.08
CA ALA A 93 5.04 -3.38 -0.06
C ALA A 93 5.15 -2.76 -1.46
N GLY A 94 5.01 -1.45 -1.55
CA GLY A 94 5.31 -0.67 -2.73
C GLY A 94 6.77 -0.21 -2.72
N ASN A 95 7.20 0.49 -3.76
CA ASN A 95 8.56 1.00 -3.84
C ASN A 95 8.88 2.07 -2.76
N HIS A 96 7.87 2.76 -2.25
CA HIS A 96 8.04 3.72 -1.17
C HIS A 96 8.33 3.02 0.16
N GLU A 97 7.67 1.91 0.46
CA GLU A 97 7.99 1.08 1.63
C GLU A 97 9.38 0.45 1.51
N GLU A 98 9.77 -0.05 0.34
CA GLU A 98 11.11 -0.61 0.11
C GLU A 98 12.20 0.44 0.37
N MET A 99 12.10 1.63 -0.22
CA MET A 99 13.03 2.75 0.03
C MET A 99 13.08 3.12 1.51
N PHE A 100 11.95 3.13 2.19
CA PHE A 100 11.89 3.45 3.63
C PHE A 100 12.61 2.39 4.45
N LEU A 101 12.36 1.12 4.22
CA LEU A 101 13.01 0.02 4.94
C LEU A 101 14.52 -0.01 4.72
N GLU A 102 14.98 0.19 3.49
CA GLU A 102 16.41 0.25 3.17
C GLU A 102 17.09 1.48 3.82
N SER A 103 16.35 2.58 3.98
CA SER A 103 16.87 3.82 4.58
C SER A 103 17.36 3.68 6.02
N PHE A 104 16.90 2.65 6.75
CA PHE A 104 17.35 2.38 8.13
C PHE A 104 18.81 1.94 8.21
N THR A 105 19.36 1.36 7.15
CA THR A 105 20.74 0.86 7.11
C THR A 105 21.60 1.55 6.07
N ASP A 106 21.00 2.06 5.00
CA ASP A 106 21.70 2.74 3.90
C ASP A 106 21.40 4.26 3.89
N ARG A 107 22.44 5.08 4.06
CA ARG A 107 22.34 6.56 4.05
C ARG A 107 22.13 7.15 2.66
N GLU A 108 22.59 6.48 1.60
CA GLU A 108 22.30 6.93 0.23
C GLU A 108 20.82 6.68 -0.08
N MET A 109 20.30 5.53 0.33
CA MET A 109 18.88 5.25 0.23
C MET A 109 18.06 6.22 1.08
N LEU A 110 18.50 6.59 2.29
CA LEU A 110 17.83 7.61 3.09
C LEU A 110 17.74 8.95 2.33
N ARG A 111 18.84 9.40 1.67
CA ARG A 111 18.80 10.61 0.86
C ARG A 111 17.82 10.49 -0.31
N HIS A 112 17.80 9.33 -0.94
CA HIS A 112 16.89 9.04 -2.06
C HIS A 112 15.45 9.09 -1.59
N PHE A 113 15.12 8.37 -0.52
CA PHE A 113 13.82 8.35 0.13
C PHE A 113 13.29 9.74 0.45
N LEU A 114 14.12 10.58 1.10
CA LEU A 114 13.73 11.94 1.46
C LEU A 114 13.40 12.83 0.24
N LYS A 115 14.07 12.61 -0.90
CA LYS A 115 13.79 13.33 -2.16
C LYS A 115 12.46 12.91 -2.81
N HIS A 116 11.97 11.72 -2.51
CA HIS A 116 10.77 11.17 -3.12
C HIS A 116 9.51 11.28 -2.24
N GLY A 117 9.55 12.14 -1.23
CA GLY A 117 8.40 12.42 -0.35
C GLY A 117 8.55 11.84 1.05
N GLY A 118 9.66 11.16 1.36
CA GLY A 118 9.91 10.53 2.65
C GLY A 118 10.06 11.50 3.81
N ARG A 119 10.31 12.80 3.53
CA ARG A 119 10.34 13.82 4.56
C ARG A 119 9.05 13.88 5.38
N GLU A 120 7.91 13.83 4.72
CA GLU A 120 6.60 13.87 5.38
C GLU A 120 6.38 12.64 6.24
N THR A 121 6.86 11.49 5.80
CA THR A 121 6.87 10.26 6.60
C THR A 121 7.70 10.42 7.86
N VAL A 122 8.94 10.89 7.75
CA VAL A 122 9.81 11.18 8.89
C VAL A 122 9.13 12.10 9.91
N LEU A 123 8.55 13.18 9.44
CA LEU A 123 7.84 14.15 10.31
C LEU A 123 6.61 13.51 10.97
N SER A 124 5.91 12.61 10.29
CA SER A 124 4.72 11.93 10.81
C SER A 124 5.02 10.98 11.97
N TYR A 125 6.25 10.48 12.08
CA TYR A 125 6.73 9.68 13.22
C TYR A 125 7.17 10.53 14.44
N GLY A 126 6.98 11.84 14.38
CA GLY A 126 7.13 12.73 15.55
C GLY A 126 8.40 13.56 15.58
N ILE A 127 9.27 13.47 14.58
CA ILE A 127 10.40 14.38 14.44
C ILE A 127 9.87 15.76 14.11
N LYS A 128 10.07 16.72 15.00
CA LYS A 128 9.65 18.11 14.78
C LYS A 128 10.43 18.73 13.63
N ARG A 129 9.77 19.54 12.78
CA ARG A 129 10.37 20.18 11.60
C ARG A 129 11.66 20.96 11.93
N LYS A 130 11.72 21.65 13.08
CA LYS A 130 12.93 22.36 13.53
C LYS A 130 14.06 21.36 13.73
N ARG A 131 13.82 20.28 14.47
CA ARG A 131 14.79 19.21 14.74
C ARG A 131 15.27 18.55 13.44
N TYR A 132 14.36 18.18 12.54
CA TYR A 132 14.68 17.62 11.22
C TYR A 132 15.70 18.48 10.44
N ASN A 133 15.55 19.82 10.48
CA ASN A 133 16.43 20.73 9.74
C ASN A 133 17.84 20.88 10.39
N GLU A 134 17.99 20.49 11.64
CA GLU A 134 19.24 20.57 12.40
C GLU A 134 20.06 19.26 12.35
N LEU A 135 19.41 18.14 11.99
CA LEU A 135 20.03 16.82 11.97
C LEU A 135 20.91 16.59 10.73
N THR A 136 22.07 15.99 10.97
CA THR A 136 22.83 15.34 9.89
C THR A 136 22.11 14.05 9.44
N MET A 137 22.43 13.54 8.24
CA MET A 137 21.88 12.28 7.73
C MET A 137 22.13 11.10 8.69
N LYS A 138 23.27 11.09 9.38
CA LYS A 138 23.59 10.05 10.35
C LYS A 138 22.68 10.11 11.58
N GLU A 139 22.51 11.31 12.13
CA GLU A 139 21.63 11.52 13.29
C GLU A 139 20.17 11.25 12.96
N LEU A 140 19.71 11.68 11.77
CA LEU A 140 18.36 11.39 11.31
C LEU A 140 18.11 9.89 11.19
N GLN A 141 19.07 9.13 10.64
CA GLN A 141 18.96 7.68 10.54
C GLN A 141 18.88 7.02 11.94
N VAL A 142 19.64 7.50 12.91
CA VAL A 142 19.57 7.00 14.29
C VAL A 142 18.20 7.31 14.91
N GLU A 143 17.74 8.57 14.82
CA GLU A 143 16.42 8.94 15.36
C GLU A 143 15.27 8.14 14.71
N LEU A 144 15.34 7.89 13.39
CA LEU A 144 14.34 7.05 12.71
C LEU A 144 14.33 5.62 13.26
N ASN A 145 15.49 5.01 13.48
CA ASN A 145 15.59 3.65 14.04
C ASN A 145 15.03 3.55 15.47
N GLU A 146 14.99 4.65 16.22
CA GLU A 146 14.43 4.70 17.56
C GLU A 146 12.91 4.93 17.58
N LEU A 147 12.37 5.66 16.61
CA LEU A 147 10.97 6.10 16.57
C LEU A 147 10.04 5.16 15.80
N VAL A 148 10.56 4.46 14.81
CA VAL A 148 9.77 3.52 14.01
C VAL A 148 9.82 2.15 14.67
N PRO A 149 8.66 1.62 15.14
CA PRO A 149 8.59 0.36 15.88
C PRO A 149 8.81 -0.87 14.99
#